data_29aeda07c2e1925aea32b2f0499a2e6f
#
_entry.id   29aeda07c2e1925aea32b2f0499a2e6f
#
_cell.length_a   1.000
_cell.length_b   1.000
_cell.length_c   1.000
_cell.angle_alpha   90.00
_cell.angle_beta   90.00
_cell.angle_gamma   90.00
#
_symmetry.space_group_name_H-M   'P 1'
#
loop_
_entity.id
_entity.type
_entity.pdbx_description
1 polymer ?
#
loop_
_entity_poly.entity_id
_entity_poly.type
_entity_poly.pdbx_seq_one_letter_code
_entity_poly.pdbx_strand_id
1 'polypeptide(L)'
;LFSHFTLKPDAFVRLTIGEFEENYFFEADNATEHIGRVIAKCKQYIAYFNTGIEQRENEVFPLVVWIVPDEKRKIAILNRIKEDLDAYWELFEVVTLDGFSGFIQGGQDD
;
A
#
# COMPACT_ATOMS: atom_id res chain seq x y z
N LEU A 1 -19.50 6.01 -11.46
CA LEU A 1 -18.71 4.82 -11.49
C LEU A 1 -17.97 4.59 -10.19
N PHE A 2 -17.37 5.65 -9.67
CA PHE A 2 -16.69 5.58 -8.38
C PHE A 2 -17.64 5.76 -7.21
N SER A 3 -18.91 5.95 -7.48
CA SER A 3 -19.88 6.25 -6.44
C SER A 3 -20.02 5.15 -5.39
N HIS A 4 -19.59 3.93 -5.72
CA HIS A 4 -19.67 2.81 -4.79
C HIS A 4 -18.41 2.65 -3.94
N PHE A 5 -17.38 3.43 -4.23
CA PHE A 5 -16.13 3.31 -3.51
C PHE A 5 -15.88 4.57 -2.71
N THR A 6 -15.60 4.37 -1.43
CA THR A 6 -15.21 5.47 -0.56
C THR A 6 -13.72 5.42 -0.26
N LEU A 7 -12.96 4.67 -1.07
CA LEU A 7 -11.53 4.53 -0.89
C LEU A 7 -10.83 5.86 -1.11
N LYS A 8 -10.12 6.30 -0.08
CA LYS A 8 -9.35 7.54 -0.12
C LYS A 8 -7.97 7.24 0.43
N PRO A 9 -6.99 7.05 -0.45
CA PRO A 9 -5.60 6.91 0.02
C PRO A 9 -5.16 8.17 0.75
N ASP A 10 -4.27 8.02 1.73
CA ASP A 10 -3.69 9.19 2.36
C ASP A 10 -2.87 10.00 1.35
N ALA A 11 -2.21 9.31 0.43
CA ALA A 11 -1.50 9.97 -0.66
C ALA A 11 -1.41 9.03 -1.86
N PHE A 12 -1.43 9.62 -3.03
CA PHE A 12 -1.08 8.92 -4.26
C PHE A 12 0.19 9.57 -4.80
N VAL A 13 1.22 8.77 -5.04
CA VAL A 13 2.52 9.28 -5.46
C VAL A 13 2.96 8.58 -6.74
N ARG A 14 3.40 9.36 -7.69
CA ARG A 14 3.98 8.86 -8.94
C ARG A 14 5.44 9.27 -8.96
N LEU A 15 6.32 8.29 -9.05
CA LEU A 15 7.76 8.52 -9.12
C LEU A 15 8.25 8.17 -10.51
N THR A 16 9.01 9.07 -11.10
CA THR A 16 9.62 8.84 -12.40
C THR A 16 11.13 8.83 -12.22
N ILE A 17 11.76 7.72 -12.58
CA ILE A 17 13.22 7.58 -12.50
C ILE A 17 13.69 7.12 -13.86
N GLY A 18 14.31 8.03 -14.62
CA GLY A 18 14.70 7.75 -15.99
C GLY A 18 13.47 7.45 -16.83
N GLU A 19 13.41 6.25 -17.40
CA GLU A 19 12.29 5.82 -18.22
C GLU A 19 11.24 5.06 -17.41
N PHE A 20 11.48 4.86 -16.11
CA PHE A 20 10.58 4.07 -15.27
C PHE A 20 9.66 4.97 -14.49
N GLU A 21 8.42 4.53 -14.37
CA GLU A 21 7.41 5.20 -13.58
C GLU A 21 6.86 4.19 -12.58
N GLU A 22 6.82 4.57 -11.31
CA GLU A 22 6.23 3.75 -10.26
C GLU A 22 5.16 4.54 -9.53
N ASN A 23 4.03 3.91 -9.32
CA ASN A 23 2.88 4.54 -8.68
C ASN A 23 2.62 3.87 -7.34
N TYR A 24 2.30 4.68 -6.35
CA TYR A 24 2.07 4.20 -4.98
C TYR A 24 0.82 4.82 -4.40
N PHE A 25 0.09 4.01 -3.65
CA PHE A 25 -0.89 4.52 -2.69
C PHE A 25 -0.22 4.43 -1.32
N PHE A 26 -0.08 5.55 -0.64
CA PHE A 26 0.51 5.57 0.71
C PHE A 26 -0.56 5.69 1.77
N GLU A 27 -0.38 4.92 2.84
CA GLU A 27 -1.23 4.95 4.02
C GLU A 27 -0.34 5.12 5.25
N ALA A 28 -0.68 6.09 6.09
CA ALA A 28 0.06 6.30 7.34
C ALA A 28 -0.68 5.61 8.47
N ASP A 29 0.03 4.79 9.23
CA ASP A 29 -0.51 4.12 10.40
C ASP A 29 0.31 4.52 11.61
N ASN A 30 -0.30 5.14 12.61
CA ASN A 30 0.40 5.55 13.84
C ASN A 30 0.14 4.60 15.00
N ALA A 31 -0.34 3.41 14.70
CA ALA A 31 -0.55 2.33 15.67
C ALA A 31 -1.54 2.67 16.78
N THR A 32 -2.39 3.68 16.58
CA THR A 32 -3.41 4.04 17.55
C THR A 32 -4.73 3.33 17.29
N GLU A 33 -4.88 2.75 16.09
CA GLU A 33 -6.09 2.04 15.73
C GLU A 33 -5.87 0.54 15.81
N HIS A 34 -6.97 -0.17 16.04
CA HIS A 34 -6.95 -1.63 16.01
C HIS A 34 -6.50 -2.12 14.64
N ILE A 35 -5.68 -3.15 14.62
CA ILE A 35 -5.13 -3.70 13.37
C ILE A 35 -6.23 -4.13 12.40
N GLY A 36 -7.42 -4.49 12.93
CA GLY A 36 -8.54 -4.82 12.07
C GLY A 36 -8.97 -3.71 11.14
N ARG A 37 -8.73 -2.46 11.52
CA ARG A 37 -9.05 -1.32 10.64
C ARG A 37 -8.08 -1.23 9.48
N VAL A 38 -6.82 -1.56 9.74
CA VAL A 38 -5.81 -1.64 8.67
C VAL A 38 -6.24 -2.71 7.66
N ILE A 39 -6.61 -3.88 8.16
CA ILE A 39 -7.02 -4.99 7.29
C ILE A 39 -8.31 -4.63 6.52
N ALA A 40 -9.25 -3.94 7.17
CA ALA A 40 -10.46 -3.50 6.48
C ALA A 40 -10.13 -2.55 5.33
N LYS A 41 -9.15 -1.64 5.52
CA LYS A 41 -8.72 -0.75 4.46
C LYS A 41 -8.04 -1.54 3.33
N CYS A 42 -7.25 -2.55 3.68
CA CYS A 42 -6.63 -3.41 2.67
C CYS A 42 -7.71 -4.10 1.82
N LYS A 43 -8.80 -4.53 2.44
CA LYS A 43 -9.90 -5.14 1.69
C LYS A 43 -10.55 -4.16 0.72
N GLN A 44 -10.60 -2.88 1.08
CA GLN A 44 -11.10 -1.86 0.16
C GLN A 44 -10.18 -1.72 -1.06
N TYR A 45 -8.87 -1.77 -0.85
CA TYR A 45 -7.92 -1.75 -1.96
C TYR A 45 -8.07 -2.97 -2.85
N ILE A 46 -8.29 -4.13 -2.26
CA ILE A 46 -8.51 -5.36 -3.04
C ILE A 46 -9.77 -5.23 -3.89
N ALA A 47 -10.84 -4.70 -3.31
CA ALA A 47 -12.08 -4.48 -4.06
C ALA A 47 -11.83 -3.56 -5.25
N TYR A 48 -11.06 -2.49 -5.04
CA TYR A 48 -10.72 -1.56 -6.11
C TYR A 48 -9.84 -2.23 -7.17
N PHE A 49 -8.86 -3.02 -6.73
CA PHE A 49 -8.03 -3.81 -7.64
C PHE A 49 -8.89 -4.69 -8.55
N ASN A 50 -9.89 -5.33 -7.96
CA ASN A 50 -10.74 -6.26 -8.71
C ASN A 50 -11.68 -5.57 -9.70
N THR A 51 -11.85 -4.24 -9.60
CA THR A 51 -12.61 -3.51 -10.63
C THR A 51 -11.84 -3.41 -11.94
N GLY A 52 -10.51 -3.49 -11.89
CA GLY A 52 -9.67 -3.31 -13.08
C GLY A 52 -9.57 -1.88 -13.57
N ILE A 53 -10.14 -0.92 -12.85
CA ILE A 53 -10.16 0.47 -13.30
C ILE A 53 -8.75 1.05 -13.45
N GLU A 54 -7.90 0.88 -12.42
CA GLU A 54 -6.54 1.40 -12.47
C GLU A 54 -5.74 0.75 -13.59
N GLN A 55 -5.88 -0.55 -13.74
CA GLN A 55 -5.14 -1.29 -14.75
C GLN A 55 -5.53 -0.86 -16.16
N ARG A 56 -6.81 -0.54 -16.37
CA ARG A 56 -7.28 -0.07 -17.67
C ARG A 56 -6.79 1.33 -17.99
N GLU A 57 -6.72 2.19 -16.99
CA GLU A 57 -6.37 3.59 -17.22
C GLU A 57 -4.88 3.84 -17.15
N ASN A 58 -4.16 3.09 -16.31
CA ASN A 58 -2.75 3.33 -16.03
C ASN A 58 -1.87 2.11 -16.24
N GLU A 59 -2.43 1.04 -16.79
CA GLU A 59 -1.76 -0.21 -17.16
C GLU A 59 -1.40 -1.10 -15.98
N VAL A 60 -1.07 -0.52 -14.83
CA VAL A 60 -0.72 -1.29 -13.64
C VAL A 60 -1.47 -0.75 -12.43
N PHE A 61 -1.59 -1.59 -11.41
CA PHE A 61 -2.16 -1.16 -10.13
C PHE A 61 -1.04 -0.63 -9.25
N PRO A 62 -1.21 0.55 -8.63
CA PRO A 62 -0.18 1.08 -7.73
C PRO A 62 0.06 0.16 -6.54
N LEU A 63 1.30 0.09 -6.08
CA LEU A 63 1.63 -0.64 -4.87
C LEU A 63 1.07 0.12 -3.67
N VAL A 64 0.42 -0.60 -2.76
CA VAL A 64 -0.13 0.00 -1.54
C VAL A 64 0.90 -0.12 -0.44
N VAL A 65 1.38 1.01 0.06
CA VAL A 65 2.48 1.05 1.04
C VAL A 65 1.97 1.61 2.36
N TRP A 66 2.06 0.80 3.39
CA TRP A 66 1.73 1.20 4.77
C TRP A 66 3.00 1.68 5.45
N ILE A 67 2.97 2.90 5.96
CA ILE A 67 4.08 3.47 6.73
C ILE A 67 3.72 3.39 8.18
N VAL A 68 4.51 2.65 8.95
CA VAL A 68 4.20 2.34 10.35
C VAL A 68 5.31 2.87 11.26
N PRO A 69 5.01 3.07 12.57
CA PRO A 69 5.98 3.70 13.45
C PRO A 69 7.17 2.82 13.83
N ASP A 70 7.01 1.50 13.86
CA ASP A 70 8.08 0.65 14.36
C ASP A 70 7.98 -0.77 13.78
N GLU A 71 9.01 -1.55 14.05
CA GLU A 71 9.14 -2.91 13.54
C GLU A 71 8.07 -3.84 14.09
N LYS A 72 7.68 -3.65 15.33
CA LYS A 72 6.64 -4.48 15.94
C LYS A 72 5.32 -4.34 15.21
N ARG A 73 4.96 -3.12 14.88
CA ARG A 73 3.71 -2.86 14.14
C ARG A 73 3.80 -3.41 12.73
N LYS A 74 4.96 -3.25 12.10
CA LYS A 74 5.20 -3.79 10.76
C LYS A 74 4.97 -5.29 10.72
N ILE A 75 5.58 -6.02 11.65
CA ILE A 75 5.46 -7.47 11.69
C ILE A 75 4.01 -7.89 11.92
N ALA A 76 3.33 -7.20 12.83
CA ALA A 76 1.92 -7.51 13.12
C ALA A 76 1.04 -7.34 11.89
N ILE A 77 1.23 -6.27 11.15
CA ILE A 77 0.42 -6.02 9.95
C ILE A 77 0.77 -7.03 8.85
N LEU A 78 2.05 -7.29 8.63
CA LEU A 78 2.46 -8.27 7.61
C LEU A 78 1.88 -9.65 7.89
N ASN A 79 1.91 -10.07 9.15
CA ASN A 79 1.38 -11.38 9.51
C ASN A 79 -0.13 -11.44 9.25
N ARG A 80 -0.86 -10.38 9.58
CA ARG A 80 -2.30 -10.35 9.37
C ARG A 80 -2.65 -10.33 7.88
N ILE A 81 -1.87 -9.59 7.09
CA ILE A 81 -2.09 -9.58 5.64
C ILE A 81 -1.91 -10.99 5.08
N LYS A 82 -0.87 -11.68 5.51
CA LYS A 82 -0.62 -13.04 5.03
C LYS A 82 -1.68 -14.02 5.49
N GLU A 83 -2.16 -13.88 6.71
CA GLU A 83 -3.21 -14.76 7.22
C GLU A 83 -4.55 -14.53 6.56
N ASP A 84 -4.96 -13.26 6.47
CA ASP A 84 -6.32 -12.92 6.07
C ASP A 84 -6.46 -12.63 4.58
N LEU A 85 -5.37 -12.23 3.92
CA LEU A 85 -5.40 -11.73 2.54
C LEU A 85 -4.34 -12.40 1.68
N ASP A 86 -4.09 -13.67 1.93
CA ASP A 86 -2.99 -14.42 1.31
C ASP A 86 -2.94 -14.30 -0.21
N ALA A 87 -4.10 -14.35 -0.87
CA ALA A 87 -4.16 -14.29 -2.34
C ALA A 87 -3.73 -12.93 -2.89
N TYR A 88 -3.67 -11.89 -2.06
CA TYR A 88 -3.41 -10.52 -2.51
C TYR A 88 -2.25 -9.86 -1.79
N TRP A 89 -1.44 -10.62 -1.05
CA TRP A 89 -0.38 -10.02 -0.24
C TRP A 89 0.60 -9.18 -1.06
N GLU A 90 0.78 -9.53 -2.33
CA GLU A 90 1.71 -8.82 -3.20
C GLU A 90 1.26 -7.39 -3.55
N LEU A 91 0.02 -7.05 -3.29
CA LEU A 91 -0.46 -5.69 -3.50
C LEU A 91 0.06 -4.73 -2.43
N PHE A 92 0.59 -5.26 -1.32
CA PHE A 92 0.89 -4.47 -0.14
C PHE A 92 2.35 -4.54 0.26
N GLU A 93 2.86 -3.41 0.75
CA GLU A 93 4.18 -3.33 1.35
C GLU A 93 4.03 -2.59 2.66
N VAL A 94 4.85 -2.94 3.65
CA VAL A 94 4.84 -2.26 4.95
C VAL A 94 6.26 -1.81 5.25
N VAL A 95 6.42 -0.52 5.51
CA VAL A 95 7.74 0.04 5.83
C VAL A 95 7.65 0.80 7.13
N THR A 96 8.73 0.81 7.89
CA THR A 96 8.78 1.65 9.07
C THR A 96 9.06 3.09 8.68
N LEU A 97 8.70 4.02 9.54
CA LEU A 97 9.00 5.43 9.30
C LEU A 97 10.49 5.65 9.08
N ASP A 98 11.33 4.98 9.88
CA ASP A 98 12.78 5.08 9.72
C ASP A 98 13.25 4.50 8.39
N GLY A 99 12.59 3.45 7.91
CA GLY A 99 12.97 2.81 6.65
C GLY A 99 12.38 3.44 5.42
N PHE A 100 11.49 4.41 5.57
CA PHE A 100 10.74 4.98 4.45
C PHE A 100 11.64 5.63 3.42
N SER A 101 12.62 6.40 3.87
CA SER A 101 13.56 7.07 2.98
C SER A 101 14.32 6.05 2.12
N GLY A 102 14.79 4.98 2.76
CA GLY A 102 15.46 3.90 2.05
C GLY A 102 14.57 3.20 1.05
N PHE A 103 13.30 3.02 1.40
CA PHE A 103 12.34 2.42 0.49
C PHE A 103 12.17 3.26 -0.79
N ILE A 104 11.99 4.57 -0.64
CA ILE A 104 11.81 5.47 -1.78
C ILE A 104 13.05 5.48 -2.66
N GLN A 105 14.23 5.39 -2.07
CA GLN A 105 15.50 5.43 -2.77
C GLN A 105 16.04 4.04 -3.13
N GLY A 106 15.32 3.00 -2.72
CA GLY A 106 15.82 1.64 -2.71
C GLY A 106 16.45 1.17 -4.01
N GLY A 107 15.85 1.51 -5.13
CA GLY A 107 16.37 1.09 -6.42
C GLY A 107 17.58 1.88 -6.87
N GLN A 108 17.94 2.93 -6.17
CA GLN A 108 19.05 3.81 -6.54
C GLN A 108 20.33 3.53 -5.76
N ASP A 109 20.18 2.91 -4.61
CA ASP A 109 21.31 2.71 -3.71
C ASP A 109 22.15 1.51 -4.06
N ASP A 110 21.62 0.67 -4.92
CA ASP A 110 22.30 -0.55 -5.34
C ASP A 110 23.12 -0.38 -6.63
#